data_a51dac19d228e1c949bfd05228900d17
#
_entry.id   a51dac19d228e1c949bfd05228900d17
#
_cell.length_a   1.000
_cell.length_b   1.000
_cell.length_c   1.000
_cell.angle_alpha   90.00
_cell.angle_beta   90.00
_cell.angle_gamma   90.00
#
_symmetry.space_group_name_H-M   'P 1'
#
loop_
_entity.id
_entity.type
_entity.pdbx_description
1 polymer ?
#
loop_
_entity_poly.entity_id
_entity_poly.type
_entity_poly.pdbx_seq_one_letter_code
_entity_poly.pdbx_strand_id
1 'polypeptide(L)'
;MANIKSAVKRIDVTKRNTQRNKVYSSNIKTFTKKYLVSLNAYKENPNETNLTIVMDNLNTIYSKLDKATKVNVLHKNTAARKKSALRNALTAAQGA
;
A
#
# COMPACT_ATOMS: atom_id res chain seq x y z
N MET A 1 -2.36 41.81 7.90
CA MET A 1 -1.34 41.46 6.88
C MET A 1 -0.64 40.17 7.22
N ALA A 2 -0.14 39.96 8.43
CA ALA A 2 0.50 38.69 8.85
C ALA A 2 -0.44 37.48 8.70
N ASN A 3 -1.74 37.65 8.99
CA ASN A 3 -2.73 36.57 8.90
C ASN A 3 -2.94 36.07 7.48
N ILE A 4 -2.84 36.93 6.47
CA ILE A 4 -3.02 36.55 5.08
C ILE A 4 -1.87 35.67 4.62
N LYS A 5 -0.63 36.02 4.95
CA LYS A 5 0.56 35.23 4.60
C LYS A 5 0.52 33.85 5.27
N SER A 6 0.10 33.77 6.53
CA SER A 6 -0.05 32.49 7.24
C SER A 6 -1.13 31.63 6.60
N ALA A 7 -2.26 32.21 6.17
CA ALA A 7 -3.33 31.47 5.52
C ALA A 7 -2.88 30.91 4.17
N VAL A 8 -2.15 31.69 3.36
CA VAL A 8 -1.60 31.23 2.07
C VAL A 8 -0.63 30.07 2.30
N LYS A 9 0.25 30.16 3.29
CA LYS A 9 1.19 29.09 3.61
C LYS A 9 0.46 27.80 4.01
N ARG A 10 -0.61 27.89 4.80
CA ARG A 10 -1.43 26.73 5.17
C ARG A 10 -2.05 26.06 3.95
N ILE A 11 -2.57 26.84 3.02
CA ILE A 11 -3.16 26.32 1.77
C ILE A 11 -2.11 25.56 0.98
N ASP A 12 -0.91 26.11 0.81
CA ASP A 12 0.17 25.47 0.08
C ASP A 12 0.61 24.16 0.74
N VAL A 13 0.74 24.12 2.06
CA VAL A 13 1.10 22.92 2.80
C VAL A 13 -0.01 21.86 2.65
N THR A 14 -1.27 22.25 2.75
CA THR A 14 -2.41 21.34 2.58
C THR A 14 -2.43 20.73 1.18
N LYS A 15 -2.20 21.53 0.14
CA LYS A 15 -2.13 21.04 -1.24
C LYS A 15 -1.02 20.01 -1.42
N ARG A 16 0.17 20.29 -0.92
CA ARG A 16 1.31 19.35 -0.99
C ARG A 16 1.01 18.05 -0.27
N ASN A 17 0.41 18.12 0.91
CA ASN A 17 0.05 16.94 1.68
C ASN A 17 -1.02 16.12 0.96
N THR A 18 -2.02 16.76 0.37
CA THR A 18 -3.07 16.09 -0.40
C THR A 18 -2.49 15.36 -1.61
N GLN A 19 -1.58 16.00 -2.36
CA GLN A 19 -0.92 15.39 -3.51
C GLN A 19 -0.07 14.18 -3.07
N ARG A 20 0.70 14.31 -2.00
CA ARG A 20 1.50 13.22 -1.45
C ARG A 20 0.62 12.04 -1.04
N ASN A 21 -0.49 12.32 -0.36
CA ASN A 21 -1.43 11.28 0.08
C ASN A 21 -2.02 10.53 -1.11
N LYS A 22 -2.37 11.24 -2.18
CA LYS A 22 -2.88 10.64 -3.42
C LYS A 22 -1.85 9.71 -4.06
N VAL A 23 -0.59 10.14 -4.12
CA VAL A 23 0.50 9.35 -4.70
C VAL A 23 0.68 8.04 -3.91
N TYR A 24 0.75 8.11 -2.59
CA TYR A 24 0.89 6.92 -1.76
C TYR A 24 -0.31 5.99 -1.88
N SER A 25 -1.52 6.53 -1.81
CA SER A 25 -2.75 5.74 -1.94
C SER A 25 -2.85 5.06 -3.31
N SER A 26 -2.52 5.79 -4.37
CA SER A 26 -2.53 5.28 -5.74
C SER A 26 -1.50 4.15 -5.92
N ASN A 27 -0.30 4.32 -5.39
CA ASN A 27 0.75 3.30 -5.44
C ASN A 27 0.32 2.03 -4.70
N ILE A 28 -0.26 2.16 -3.52
CA ILE A 28 -0.74 1.02 -2.72
C ILE A 28 -1.82 0.26 -3.49
N LYS A 29 -2.78 0.98 -4.09
CA LYS A 29 -3.84 0.35 -4.90
C LYS A 29 -3.26 -0.41 -6.10
N THR A 30 -2.31 0.19 -6.80
CA THR A 30 -1.67 -0.40 -7.98
C THR A 30 -0.95 -1.70 -7.61
N PHE A 31 -0.14 -1.67 -6.56
CA PHE A 31 0.61 -2.85 -6.11
C PHE A 31 -0.31 -3.92 -5.52
N THR A 32 -1.40 -3.51 -4.86
CA THR A 32 -2.40 -4.46 -4.36
C THR A 32 -3.06 -5.22 -5.52
N LYS A 33 -3.41 -4.53 -6.60
CA LYS A 33 -3.95 -5.19 -7.80
C LYS A 33 -2.96 -6.18 -8.40
N LYS A 34 -1.69 -5.80 -8.53
CA LYS A 34 -0.64 -6.70 -9.02
C LYS A 34 -0.51 -7.93 -8.15
N TYR A 35 -0.55 -7.75 -6.84
CA TYR A 35 -0.50 -8.85 -5.88
C TYR A 35 -1.68 -9.80 -6.07
N LEU A 36 -2.89 -9.27 -6.18
CA LEU A 36 -4.09 -10.10 -6.34
C LEU A 36 -4.07 -10.87 -7.66
N VAL A 37 -3.62 -10.26 -8.75
CA VAL A 37 -3.47 -10.94 -10.04
C VAL A 37 -2.45 -12.08 -9.92
N SER A 38 -1.30 -11.84 -9.30
CA SER A 38 -0.29 -12.87 -9.11
C SER A 38 -0.77 -13.98 -8.18
N LEU A 39 -1.57 -13.64 -7.17
CA LEU A 39 -2.16 -14.62 -6.25
C LEU A 39 -3.15 -15.53 -6.99
N ASN A 40 -3.99 -14.97 -7.87
CA ASN A 40 -4.90 -15.77 -8.70
C ASN A 40 -4.13 -16.70 -9.65
N ALA A 41 -3.06 -16.21 -10.25
CA ALA A 41 -2.19 -17.05 -11.10
C ALA A 41 -1.58 -18.21 -10.29
N TYR A 42 -1.16 -17.94 -9.06
CA TYR A 42 -0.66 -18.98 -8.14
C TYR A 42 -1.75 -20.01 -7.80
N LYS A 43 -2.99 -19.57 -7.54
CA LYS A 43 -4.10 -20.48 -7.27
C LYS A 43 -4.40 -21.41 -8.44
N GLU A 44 -4.31 -20.90 -9.66
CA GLU A 44 -4.53 -21.69 -10.87
C GLU A 44 -3.37 -22.66 -11.14
N ASN A 45 -2.13 -22.19 -10.96
CA ASN A 45 -0.92 -22.95 -11.20
C ASN A 45 0.02 -22.81 -9.99
N PRO A 46 -0.19 -23.60 -8.93
CA PRO A 46 0.64 -23.50 -7.72
C PRO A 46 2.02 -24.11 -7.96
N ASN A 47 2.98 -23.28 -8.35
CA ASN A 47 4.38 -23.66 -8.54
C ASN A 47 5.30 -22.65 -7.85
N GLU A 48 6.59 -22.97 -7.75
CA GLU A 48 7.56 -22.13 -7.06
C GLU A 48 7.75 -20.77 -7.74
N THR A 49 7.71 -20.72 -9.06
CA THR A 49 7.84 -19.47 -9.82
C THR A 49 6.71 -18.51 -9.46
N ASN A 50 5.47 -18.98 -9.50
CA ASN A 50 4.31 -18.16 -9.16
C ASN A 50 4.32 -17.75 -7.69
N LEU A 51 4.74 -18.62 -6.79
CA LEU A 51 4.87 -18.31 -5.38
C LEU A 51 5.91 -17.22 -5.15
N THR A 52 7.05 -17.28 -5.82
CA THR A 52 8.10 -16.26 -5.73
C THR A 52 7.56 -14.89 -6.17
N ILE A 53 6.81 -14.84 -7.26
CA ILE A 53 6.19 -13.60 -7.76
C ILE A 53 5.22 -13.03 -6.72
N VAL A 54 4.37 -13.87 -6.13
CA VAL A 54 3.42 -13.44 -5.09
C VAL A 54 4.17 -12.90 -3.87
N MET A 55 5.21 -13.58 -3.41
CA MET A 55 5.99 -13.16 -2.25
C MET A 55 6.71 -11.84 -2.51
N ASP A 56 7.29 -11.66 -3.70
CA ASP A 56 7.94 -10.40 -4.07
C ASP A 56 6.94 -9.24 -4.10
N ASN A 57 5.75 -9.46 -4.66
CA ASN A 57 4.69 -8.45 -4.68
C ASN A 57 4.23 -8.11 -3.26
N LEU A 58 4.09 -9.11 -2.40
CA LEU A 58 3.70 -8.89 -1.00
C LEU A 58 4.75 -8.05 -0.26
N ASN A 59 6.03 -8.36 -0.44
CA ASN A 59 7.12 -7.61 0.17
C ASN A 59 7.14 -6.16 -0.32
N THR A 60 6.87 -5.93 -1.60
CA THR A 60 6.78 -4.59 -2.17
C THR A 60 5.64 -3.80 -1.54
N ILE A 61 4.47 -4.42 -1.38
CA ILE A 61 3.32 -3.78 -0.73
C ILE A 61 3.63 -3.45 0.73
N TYR A 62 4.25 -4.36 1.46
CA TYR A 62 4.66 -4.11 2.84
C TYR A 62 5.58 -2.91 2.94
N SER A 63 6.56 -2.80 2.04
CA SER A 63 7.46 -1.65 1.98
C SER A 63 6.69 -0.35 1.74
N LYS A 64 5.72 -0.35 0.81
CA LYS A 64 4.88 0.83 0.52
C LYS A 64 4.00 1.20 1.71
N LEU A 65 3.42 0.23 2.39
CA LEU A 65 2.59 0.47 3.57
C LEU A 65 3.43 1.05 4.72
N ASP A 66 4.63 0.54 4.93
CA ASP A 66 5.54 1.05 5.95
C ASP A 66 5.96 2.49 5.67
N LYS A 67 6.28 2.82 4.42
CA LYS A 67 6.60 4.20 4.02
C LYS A 67 5.42 5.13 4.23
N ALA A 68 4.21 4.71 3.85
CA ALA A 68 3.00 5.49 4.04
C ALA A 68 2.73 5.76 5.52
N THR A 69 2.98 4.78 6.38
CA THR A 69 2.85 4.93 7.84
C THR A 69 3.89 5.90 8.38
N LYS A 70 5.13 5.80 7.91
CA LYS A 70 6.23 6.67 8.35
C LYS A 70 5.98 8.14 8.04
N VAL A 71 5.34 8.45 6.92
CA VAL A 71 5.00 9.82 6.52
C VAL A 71 3.59 10.23 6.92
N ASN A 72 2.93 9.46 7.77
CA ASN A 72 1.58 9.73 8.32
C ASN A 72 0.46 9.77 7.27
N VAL A 73 0.63 9.12 6.13
CA VAL A 73 -0.45 8.93 5.15
C VAL A 73 -1.44 7.86 5.65
N LEU A 74 -0.91 6.82 6.29
CA LEU A 74 -1.71 5.76 6.91
C LEU A 74 -1.41 5.69 8.40
N HIS A 75 -2.45 5.43 9.19
CA HIS A 75 -2.28 5.10 10.60
C HIS A 75 -1.69 3.68 10.72
N LYS A 76 -0.82 3.46 11.72
CA LYS A 76 -0.16 2.16 11.92
C LYS A 76 -1.15 1.00 12.04
N ASN A 77 -2.30 1.21 12.67
CA ASN A 77 -3.32 0.17 12.83
C ASN A 77 -3.96 -0.19 11.49
N THR A 78 -4.20 0.80 10.63
CA THR A 78 -4.72 0.58 9.28
C THR A 78 -3.71 -0.21 8.43
N ALA A 79 -2.43 0.16 8.49
CA ALA A 79 -1.37 -0.53 7.79
C ALA A 79 -1.25 -1.99 8.27
N ALA A 80 -1.31 -2.23 9.58
CA ALA A 80 -1.27 -3.57 10.15
C ALA A 80 -2.44 -4.44 9.67
N ARG A 81 -3.65 -3.88 9.62
CA ARG A 81 -4.84 -4.58 9.12
C ARG A 81 -4.69 -4.95 7.64
N LYS A 82 -4.17 -4.03 6.82
CA LYS A 82 -3.93 -4.30 5.40
C LYS A 82 -2.89 -5.39 5.20
N LYS A 83 -1.79 -5.35 5.94
CA LYS A 83 -0.76 -6.39 5.91
C LYS A 83 -1.33 -7.75 6.28
N SER A 84 -2.11 -7.82 7.36
CA SER A 84 -2.73 -9.06 7.82
C SER A 84 -3.70 -9.62 6.78
N ALA A 85 -4.54 -8.78 6.19
CA ALA A 85 -5.49 -9.21 5.16
C ALA A 85 -4.78 -9.79 3.94
N LEU A 86 -3.72 -9.13 3.46
CA LEU A 86 -2.95 -9.58 2.31
C LEU A 86 -2.22 -10.90 2.60
N ARG A 87 -1.62 -11.03 3.77
CA ARG A 87 -0.94 -12.26 4.18
C ARG A 87 -1.93 -13.42 4.36
N ASN A 88 -3.09 -13.16 4.96
CA ASN A 88 -4.13 -14.17 5.14
C ASN A 88 -4.63 -14.70 3.80
N ALA A 89 -4.75 -13.84 2.79
CA ALA A 89 -5.13 -14.25 1.44
C ALA A 89 -4.10 -15.23 0.85
N LEU A 90 -2.81 -14.97 1.04
CA LEU A 90 -1.75 -15.87 0.61
C LEU A 90 -1.78 -17.19 1.38
N THR A 91 -1.93 -17.13 2.70
CA THR A 91 -2.01 -18.32 3.54
C THR A 91 -3.19 -19.21 3.13
N ALA A 92 -4.34 -18.61 2.85
CA ALA A 92 -5.51 -19.35 2.37
C ALA A 92 -5.25 -20.00 1.02
N ALA A 93 -4.54 -19.33 0.11
CA ALA A 93 -4.19 -19.88 -1.19
C ALA A 93 -3.20 -21.05 -1.06
N GLN A 94 -2.26 -20.97 -0.13
CA GLN A 94 -1.30 -22.04 0.12
C GLN A 94 -1.94 -23.23 0.82
N GLY A 95 -2.92 -22.98 1.66
CA GLY A 95 -3.62 -24.05 2.41
C GLY A 95 -4.69 -24.76 1.61
N ALA A 96 -5.05 -24.22 0.46
CA ALA A 96 -6.00 -24.87 -0.43
C ALA A 96 -5.25 -25.80 -1.37
#